data_ca9affc2e46254e8fa29e6ea996c969d
#
_entry.id   ca9affc2e46254e8fa29e6ea996c969d
#
_cell.length_a   1.000
_cell.length_b   1.000
_cell.length_c   1.000
_cell.angle_alpha   90.00
_cell.angle_beta   90.00
_cell.angle_gamma   90.00
#
_symmetry.space_group_name_H-M   'P 1'
#
loop_
_entity.id
_entity.type
_entity.pdbx_description
1 polymer ?
#
loop_
_entity_poly.entity_id
_entity_poly.type
_entity_poly.pdbx_seq_one_letter_code
_entity_poly.pdbx_strand_id
1 'polypeptide(L)'
;DCAAIIRAFEDAVSQCGGTVFFPAGDFACYSIRLASHIHLYIEQGARIVGAFPSATEGYDPAEPNEHTRFQDFGHSHWKNSLIWGIGLEDITISGPGLIYGKGLTREESRLPGVGNKAISLKLCKNVTLKDFSLLQCGHFGLLATGVDNLSILNVKVDTNRDGFDIDCCKNVRISHCTVNAPWDDAIVLKASYGLGYFKDTENVTISDCFVSGYDRGSVLDCTWQRDEPQAPDHGFVTGRIKLGTESSGGFKNIAITNCIFERCRGLALETVDGGKLEDIVISNITMRDIVNAPIFLRLGARMRSPQGTPVGTMKRILISHVNVFNADSRYSSIISGIPGALIEDVTLSDIHIYHQGGYTEADGLLTPPEQEKVYPEPWMFGTIPAKGFYIRHVRNITLDNVNFHYEKADGRPLFVTDDASDIRYRNITVDGKEFNTAN
;
A
#
# COMPACT_ATOMS: atom_id res chain seq x y z
N ASP A 1 2.66 13.97 -30.19
CA ASP A 1 1.86 15.02 -29.47
C ASP A 1 2.68 15.79 -28.44
N CYS A 2 3.88 15.31 -28.03
CA CYS A 2 4.70 15.92 -26.97
C CYS A 2 4.90 17.43 -27.15
N ALA A 3 5.27 17.89 -28.35
CA ALA A 3 5.50 19.32 -28.64
C ALA A 3 4.26 20.21 -28.45
N ALA A 4 3.07 19.68 -28.77
CA ALA A 4 1.81 20.43 -28.59
C ALA A 4 1.45 20.52 -27.10
N ILE A 5 1.65 19.41 -26.34
CA ILE A 5 1.43 19.36 -24.90
C ILE A 5 2.38 20.32 -24.17
N ILE A 6 3.67 20.31 -24.51
CA ILE A 6 4.67 21.23 -23.91
C ILE A 6 4.25 22.69 -24.14
N ARG A 7 3.88 23.08 -25.37
CA ARG A 7 3.42 24.43 -25.63
C ARG A 7 2.19 24.84 -24.83
N ALA A 8 1.21 23.92 -24.68
CA ALA A 8 0.01 24.20 -23.87
C ALA A 8 0.35 24.48 -22.41
N PHE A 9 1.32 23.73 -21.84
CA PHE A 9 1.82 24.00 -20.49
C PHE A 9 2.60 25.33 -20.42
N GLU A 10 3.47 25.62 -21.38
CA GLU A 10 4.20 26.89 -21.45
C GLU A 10 3.26 28.10 -21.54
N ASP A 11 2.21 28.01 -22.37
CA ASP A 11 1.19 29.02 -22.48
C ASP A 11 0.45 29.26 -21.15
N ALA A 12 0.01 28.19 -20.48
CA ALA A 12 -0.65 28.30 -19.19
C ALA A 12 0.28 28.88 -18.10
N VAL A 13 1.54 28.47 -18.07
CA VAL A 13 2.56 29.03 -17.15
C VAL A 13 2.77 30.52 -17.41
N SER A 14 2.81 30.96 -18.68
CA SER A 14 2.96 32.38 -19.05
C SER A 14 1.81 33.25 -18.54
N GLN A 15 0.63 32.66 -18.32
CA GLN A 15 -0.56 33.31 -17.77
C GLN A 15 -0.65 33.17 -16.22
N CYS A 16 0.44 32.76 -15.55
CA CYS A 16 0.51 32.49 -14.11
C CYS A 16 -0.39 31.33 -13.63
N GLY A 17 -0.77 30.42 -14.51
CA GLY A 17 -1.60 29.26 -14.20
C GLY A 17 -2.77 29.11 -15.17
N GLY A 18 -3.59 28.08 -14.97
CA GLY A 18 -4.76 27.84 -15.78
C GLY A 18 -5.03 26.35 -16.03
N THR A 19 -5.94 26.09 -16.97
CA THR A 19 -6.32 24.72 -17.32
C THR A 19 -5.67 24.29 -18.63
N VAL A 20 -4.89 23.22 -18.57
CA VAL A 20 -4.45 22.47 -19.75
C VAL A 20 -5.49 21.40 -20.04
N PHE A 21 -6.22 21.55 -21.11
CA PHE A 21 -7.37 20.74 -21.47
C PHE A 21 -7.01 19.68 -22.53
N PHE A 22 -7.27 18.42 -22.23
CA PHE A 22 -7.15 17.31 -23.18
C PHE A 22 -8.54 16.92 -23.69
N PRO A 23 -8.94 17.28 -24.89
CA PRO A 23 -10.22 16.88 -25.49
C PRO A 23 -10.23 15.38 -25.81
N ALA A 24 -11.40 14.84 -26.18
CA ALA A 24 -11.51 13.44 -26.60
C ALA A 24 -10.49 13.10 -27.71
N GLY A 25 -9.76 12.00 -27.55
CA GLY A 25 -8.70 11.53 -28.46
C GLY A 25 -7.52 10.92 -27.73
N ASP A 26 -6.55 10.40 -28.48
CA ASP A 26 -5.33 9.80 -27.98
C ASP A 26 -4.15 10.77 -28.08
N PHE A 27 -3.46 10.96 -26.95
CA PHE A 27 -2.30 11.86 -26.85
C PHE A 27 -1.08 11.03 -26.42
N ALA A 28 -0.34 10.50 -27.38
CA ALA A 28 0.89 9.76 -27.12
C ALA A 28 2.04 10.71 -26.79
N CYS A 29 2.65 10.52 -25.62
CA CYS A 29 3.75 11.36 -25.16
C CYS A 29 4.69 10.61 -24.20
N TYR A 30 5.78 11.25 -23.88
CA TYR A 30 6.72 10.83 -22.85
C TYR A 30 6.44 11.61 -21.56
N SER A 31 7.42 12.35 -21.04
CA SER A 31 7.24 13.09 -19.81
C SER A 31 6.46 14.40 -19.99
N ILE A 32 5.37 14.53 -19.25
CA ILE A 32 4.64 15.79 -19.04
C ILE A 32 5.15 16.40 -17.73
N ARG A 33 5.75 17.58 -17.82
CA ARG A 33 6.26 18.32 -16.67
C ARG A 33 5.19 19.26 -16.16
N LEU A 34 4.70 19.01 -14.95
CA LEU A 34 3.72 19.88 -14.31
C LEU A 34 4.34 21.23 -13.91
N ALA A 35 3.50 22.20 -13.66
CA ALA A 35 3.88 23.49 -13.08
C ALA A 35 2.90 23.88 -11.98
N SER A 36 3.26 24.86 -11.13
CA SER A 36 2.38 25.36 -10.08
C SER A 36 1.16 26.07 -10.69
N HIS A 37 0.05 26.04 -9.97
CA HIS A 37 -1.23 26.66 -10.33
C HIS A 37 -1.85 26.13 -11.64
N ILE A 38 -1.55 24.87 -12.00
CA ILE A 38 -2.07 24.21 -13.20
C ILE A 38 -3.16 23.20 -12.84
N HIS A 39 -4.24 23.28 -13.60
CA HIS A 39 -5.26 22.24 -13.69
C HIS A 39 -5.08 21.47 -15.00
N LEU A 40 -4.62 20.21 -14.93
CA LEU A 40 -4.64 19.27 -16.05
C LEU A 40 -6.01 18.60 -16.07
N TYR A 41 -6.84 18.90 -17.08
CA TYR A 41 -8.18 18.33 -17.23
C TYR A 41 -8.22 17.34 -18.40
N ILE A 42 -8.69 16.11 -18.13
CA ILE A 42 -8.75 15.00 -19.09
C ILE A 42 -10.22 14.70 -19.39
N GLU A 43 -10.71 15.11 -20.55
CA GLU A 43 -12.10 15.00 -20.99
C GLU A 43 -12.55 13.53 -21.10
N GLN A 44 -13.86 13.30 -21.08
CA GLN A 44 -14.44 12.00 -21.43
C GLN A 44 -13.99 11.56 -22.84
N GLY A 45 -13.40 10.36 -22.93
CA GLY A 45 -12.84 9.85 -24.20
C GLY A 45 -11.43 10.36 -24.52
N ALA A 46 -10.83 11.21 -23.70
CA ALA A 46 -9.41 11.55 -23.80
C ALA A 46 -8.53 10.48 -23.16
N ARG A 47 -7.42 10.12 -23.82
CA ARG A 47 -6.42 9.19 -23.30
C ARG A 47 -5.02 9.82 -23.40
N ILE A 48 -4.36 10.02 -22.27
CA ILE A 48 -2.93 10.34 -22.22
C ILE A 48 -2.19 9.00 -22.24
N VAL A 49 -1.45 8.72 -23.32
CA VAL A 49 -0.81 7.42 -23.54
C VAL A 49 0.70 7.54 -23.40
N GLY A 50 1.28 6.83 -22.47
CA GLY A 50 2.73 6.68 -22.35
C GLY A 50 3.29 5.99 -23.59
N ALA A 51 4.12 6.68 -24.36
CA ALA A 51 4.74 6.13 -25.56
C ALA A 51 5.87 5.16 -25.23
N PHE A 52 6.12 4.17 -26.08
CA PHE A 52 7.30 3.33 -25.96
C PHE A 52 8.57 4.17 -26.29
N PRO A 53 9.61 4.12 -25.44
CA PRO A 53 10.84 4.83 -25.73
C PRO A 53 11.51 4.27 -26.99
N SER A 54 12.19 5.13 -27.73
CA SER A 54 13.01 4.80 -28.90
C SER A 54 14.49 5.02 -28.59
N ALA A 55 15.36 4.81 -29.59
CA ALA A 55 16.77 5.10 -29.45
C ALA A 55 17.08 6.62 -29.28
N THR A 56 16.19 7.49 -29.72
CA THR A 56 16.39 8.94 -29.74
C THR A 56 15.39 9.73 -28.90
N GLU A 57 14.27 9.11 -28.49
CA GLU A 57 13.19 9.77 -27.76
C GLU A 57 12.72 8.88 -26.60
N GLY A 58 12.40 9.49 -25.47
CA GLY A 58 11.94 8.79 -24.29
C GLY A 58 11.55 9.72 -23.15
N TYR A 59 11.33 9.12 -22.00
CA TYR A 59 11.01 9.82 -20.76
C TYR A 59 12.22 10.61 -20.23
N ASP A 60 11.94 11.60 -19.41
CA ASP A 60 12.99 12.33 -18.72
C ASP A 60 13.89 11.37 -17.91
N PRO A 61 15.19 11.62 -17.84
CA PRO A 61 16.10 10.76 -17.09
C PRO A 61 15.80 10.85 -15.58
N ALA A 62 15.98 9.72 -14.90
CA ALA A 62 15.97 9.69 -13.44
C ALA A 62 17.03 10.67 -12.92
N GLU A 63 16.64 11.55 -12.00
CA GLU A 63 17.56 12.51 -11.39
C GLU A 63 18.50 11.81 -10.39
N PRO A 64 19.71 12.31 -10.15
CA PRO A 64 20.59 11.80 -9.11
C PRO A 64 19.94 11.90 -7.73
N ASN A 65 20.10 10.84 -6.91
CA ASN A 65 19.69 10.83 -5.50
C ASN A 65 20.74 10.09 -4.67
N GLU A 66 21.40 10.78 -3.76
CA GLU A 66 22.43 10.22 -2.88
C GLU A 66 21.88 9.23 -1.85
N HIS A 67 20.54 9.24 -1.65
CA HIS A 67 19.87 8.45 -0.63
C HIS A 67 19.27 7.14 -1.17
N THR A 68 19.50 6.81 -2.44
CA THR A 68 18.96 5.60 -3.12
C THR A 68 19.24 4.30 -2.36
N ARG A 69 20.32 4.24 -1.57
CA ARG A 69 20.69 3.05 -0.80
C ARG A 69 19.73 2.68 0.33
N PHE A 70 18.83 3.58 0.74
CA PHE A 70 17.92 3.38 1.85
C PHE A 70 16.54 2.86 1.42
N GLN A 71 16.24 2.88 0.15
CA GLN A 71 15.02 2.34 -0.45
C GLN A 71 15.31 1.82 -1.85
N ASP A 72 14.35 1.17 -2.47
CA ASP A 72 14.49 0.68 -3.83
C ASP A 72 14.59 1.85 -4.83
N PHE A 73 15.25 1.63 -5.97
CA PHE A 73 15.54 2.69 -6.94
C PHE A 73 14.28 3.44 -7.41
N GLY A 74 13.19 2.71 -7.64
CA GLY A 74 11.92 3.29 -8.07
C GLY A 74 11.38 4.34 -7.10
N HIS A 75 11.57 4.18 -5.79
CA HIS A 75 11.15 5.11 -4.74
C HIS A 75 12.06 6.33 -4.54
N SER A 76 13.12 6.44 -5.30
CA SER A 76 14.16 7.46 -5.13
C SER A 76 14.26 8.43 -6.30
N HIS A 77 13.44 8.26 -7.32
CA HIS A 77 13.51 9.04 -8.56
C HIS A 77 12.10 9.35 -9.05
N TRP A 78 11.88 10.59 -9.51
CA TRP A 78 10.55 11.11 -9.84
C TRP A 78 10.42 11.54 -11.30
N LYS A 79 11.48 12.05 -11.94
CA LYS A 79 11.41 12.60 -13.30
C LYS A 79 11.16 11.56 -14.39
N ASN A 80 11.62 10.32 -14.20
CA ASN A 80 11.43 9.22 -15.14
C ASN A 80 9.98 8.68 -15.13
N SER A 81 9.03 9.57 -15.36
CA SER A 81 7.58 9.33 -15.25
C SER A 81 6.84 9.94 -16.43
N LEU A 82 5.61 9.46 -16.68
CA LEU A 82 4.74 10.03 -17.72
C LEU A 82 4.26 11.44 -17.32
N ILE A 83 3.88 11.63 -16.05
CA ILE A 83 3.51 12.96 -15.52
C ILE A 83 4.31 13.15 -14.22
N TRP A 84 5.02 14.27 -14.09
CA TRP A 84 5.77 14.54 -12.88
C TRP A 84 5.83 16.01 -12.49
N GLY A 85 6.02 16.25 -11.18
CA GLY A 85 6.20 17.57 -10.59
C GLY A 85 7.05 17.54 -9.32
N ILE A 86 7.95 18.53 -9.17
CA ILE A 86 8.83 18.65 -8.00
C ILE A 86 8.76 20.07 -7.45
N GLY A 87 8.45 20.21 -6.15
CA GLY A 87 8.43 21.51 -5.45
C GLY A 87 7.33 22.44 -5.91
N LEU A 88 6.22 21.90 -6.41
CA LEU A 88 5.11 22.68 -6.99
C LEU A 88 3.97 22.85 -5.97
N GLU A 89 3.08 23.81 -6.26
CA GLU A 89 1.90 24.08 -5.45
C GLU A 89 0.64 24.29 -6.29
N ASP A 90 -0.52 24.04 -5.67
CA ASP A 90 -1.85 24.25 -6.25
C ASP A 90 -2.05 23.52 -7.59
N ILE A 91 -1.87 22.20 -7.56
CA ILE A 91 -1.98 21.33 -8.73
C ILE A 91 -3.30 20.56 -8.66
N THR A 92 -4.02 20.53 -9.79
CA THR A 92 -5.16 19.63 -9.96
C THR A 92 -4.97 18.77 -11.22
N ILE A 93 -5.17 17.46 -11.10
CA ILE A 93 -5.38 16.55 -12.23
C ILE A 93 -6.79 16.00 -12.08
N SER A 94 -7.64 16.19 -13.08
CA SER A 94 -9.03 15.72 -12.98
C SER A 94 -9.67 15.44 -14.35
N GLY A 95 -10.89 14.94 -14.28
CA GLY A 95 -11.73 14.65 -15.44
C GLY A 95 -11.85 13.16 -15.74
N PRO A 96 -12.92 12.73 -16.44
CA PRO A 96 -13.28 11.30 -16.58
C PRO A 96 -12.45 10.55 -17.63
N GLY A 97 -11.31 11.08 -18.06
CA GLY A 97 -10.42 10.46 -19.04
C GLY A 97 -9.49 9.39 -18.46
N LEU A 98 -8.62 8.88 -19.30
CA LEU A 98 -7.71 7.79 -19.00
C LEU A 98 -6.24 8.22 -19.13
N ILE A 99 -5.43 7.88 -18.13
CA ILE A 99 -3.96 7.88 -18.24
C ILE A 99 -3.54 6.42 -18.43
N TYR A 100 -2.97 6.12 -19.61
CA TYR A 100 -2.57 4.77 -19.98
C TYR A 100 -1.05 4.67 -20.09
N GLY A 101 -0.43 3.99 -19.14
CA GLY A 101 1.01 3.83 -19.06
C GLY A 101 1.60 2.76 -19.99
N LYS A 102 1.07 2.63 -21.21
CA LYS A 102 1.40 1.58 -22.19
C LYS A 102 2.90 1.34 -22.41
N GLY A 103 3.68 2.40 -22.48
CA GLY A 103 5.14 2.37 -22.71
C GLY A 103 5.97 2.42 -21.44
N LEU A 104 5.33 2.42 -20.25
CA LEU A 104 6.03 2.39 -18.98
C LEU A 104 6.46 0.96 -18.64
N THR A 105 7.64 0.82 -18.05
CA THR A 105 8.10 -0.47 -17.52
C THR A 105 7.74 -0.66 -16.06
N ARG A 106 7.42 -1.90 -15.66
CA ARG A 106 7.29 -2.24 -14.24
C ARG A 106 8.64 -2.39 -13.53
N GLU A 107 9.72 -2.50 -14.29
CA GLU A 107 11.07 -2.73 -13.77
C GLU A 107 11.69 -1.43 -13.22
N GLU A 108 12.59 -1.56 -12.28
CA GLU A 108 13.43 -0.46 -11.80
C GLU A 108 14.55 -0.17 -12.80
N SER A 109 14.22 0.37 -13.97
CA SER A 109 15.20 0.66 -15.02
C SER A 109 15.94 1.95 -14.75
N ARG A 110 17.28 1.88 -14.87
CA ARG A 110 18.19 3.04 -14.86
C ARG A 110 18.59 3.49 -16.26
N LEU A 111 18.05 2.85 -17.28
CA LEU A 111 18.37 3.20 -18.68
C LEU A 111 17.77 4.56 -19.02
N PRO A 112 18.51 5.43 -19.72
CA PRO A 112 18.01 6.69 -20.20
C PRO A 112 16.77 6.50 -21.08
N GLY A 113 15.79 7.41 -20.95
CA GLY A 113 14.56 7.39 -21.73
C GLY A 113 13.51 6.39 -21.26
N VAL A 114 13.79 5.54 -20.27
CA VAL A 114 12.83 4.57 -19.73
C VAL A 114 12.05 5.18 -18.57
N GLY A 115 10.72 5.26 -18.69
CA GLY A 115 9.81 5.70 -17.62
C GLY A 115 9.16 4.49 -16.92
N ASN A 116 8.89 4.61 -15.62
CA ASN A 116 8.29 3.55 -14.83
C ASN A 116 7.18 4.01 -13.87
N LYS A 117 6.63 5.21 -14.05
CA LYS A 117 5.55 5.73 -13.20
C LYS A 117 4.54 6.50 -14.05
N ALA A 118 3.25 6.31 -13.78
CA ALA A 118 2.25 7.14 -14.46
C ALA A 118 2.26 8.57 -13.91
N ILE A 119 2.18 8.75 -12.60
CA ILE A 119 2.24 10.07 -11.95
C ILE A 119 3.28 10.03 -10.83
N SER A 120 4.10 11.07 -10.74
CA SER A 120 5.11 11.21 -9.70
C SER A 120 5.22 12.65 -9.21
N LEU A 121 5.08 12.83 -7.90
CA LEU A 121 5.08 14.14 -7.24
C LEU A 121 6.07 14.15 -6.08
N LYS A 122 6.93 15.16 -6.02
CA LYS A 122 7.89 15.32 -4.92
C LYS A 122 7.81 16.71 -4.32
N LEU A 123 7.69 16.79 -3.00
CA LEU A 123 7.69 18.06 -2.25
C LEU A 123 6.65 19.07 -2.77
N CYS A 124 5.51 18.59 -3.26
CA CYS A 124 4.42 19.44 -3.73
C CYS A 124 3.44 19.78 -2.60
N LYS A 125 2.61 20.80 -2.79
CA LYS A 125 1.60 21.24 -1.83
C LYS A 125 0.27 21.50 -2.52
N ASN A 126 -0.83 21.27 -1.75
CA ASN A 126 -2.20 21.53 -2.23
C ASN A 126 -2.49 20.81 -3.54
N VAL A 127 -2.40 19.48 -3.52
CA VAL A 127 -2.59 18.64 -4.71
C VAL A 127 -3.95 17.96 -4.67
N THR A 128 -4.69 18.02 -5.78
CA THR A 128 -5.96 17.32 -5.97
C THR A 128 -5.89 16.41 -7.21
N LEU A 129 -6.12 15.12 -7.01
CA LEU A 129 -6.22 14.09 -8.05
C LEU A 129 -7.63 13.51 -8.01
N LYS A 130 -8.43 13.65 -9.08
CA LYS A 130 -9.82 13.19 -9.01
C LYS A 130 -10.46 12.82 -10.35
N ASP A 131 -11.36 11.84 -10.27
CA ASP A 131 -12.33 11.48 -11.31
C ASP A 131 -11.74 10.84 -12.59
N PHE A 132 -10.47 10.45 -12.63
CA PHE A 132 -9.84 9.81 -13.78
C PHE A 132 -9.51 8.33 -13.52
N SER A 133 -9.10 7.66 -14.62
CA SER A 133 -8.64 6.27 -14.55
C SER A 133 -7.15 6.16 -14.90
N LEU A 134 -6.47 5.21 -14.26
CA LEU A 134 -5.07 4.82 -14.53
C LEU A 134 -5.04 3.36 -15.01
N LEU A 135 -4.35 3.08 -16.09
CA LEU A 135 -4.19 1.73 -16.64
C LEU A 135 -2.72 1.41 -16.91
N GLN A 136 -2.23 0.26 -16.45
CA GLN A 136 -0.88 -0.27 -16.74
C GLN A 136 0.22 0.76 -16.45
N CYS A 137 0.34 1.17 -15.21
CA CYS A 137 1.14 2.33 -14.81
C CYS A 137 2.66 2.08 -14.70
N GLY A 138 3.15 0.91 -15.08
CA GLY A 138 4.54 0.55 -14.87
C GLY A 138 4.78 0.08 -13.43
N HIS A 139 5.76 0.66 -12.74
CA HIS A 139 6.09 0.35 -11.36
C HIS A 139 5.11 1.01 -10.37
N PHE A 140 4.68 2.25 -10.64
CA PHE A 140 3.74 3.01 -9.79
C PHE A 140 2.63 3.67 -10.58
N GLY A 141 1.41 3.58 -10.07
CA GLY A 141 0.30 4.43 -10.52
C GLY A 141 0.53 5.88 -10.10
N LEU A 142 0.73 6.09 -8.82
CA LEU A 142 1.13 7.36 -8.22
C LEU A 142 2.28 7.11 -7.24
N LEU A 143 3.38 7.83 -7.39
CA LEU A 143 4.38 7.99 -6.35
C LEU A 143 4.34 9.44 -5.84
N ALA A 144 3.84 9.64 -4.62
CA ALA A 144 3.81 10.94 -3.97
C ALA A 144 4.79 10.95 -2.78
N THR A 145 5.89 11.71 -2.87
CA THR A 145 6.90 11.79 -1.81
C THR A 145 7.00 13.19 -1.25
N GLY A 146 6.72 13.35 0.03
CA GLY A 146 6.79 14.64 0.71
C GLY A 146 5.70 15.63 0.33
N VAL A 147 4.58 15.15 -0.19
CA VAL A 147 3.44 15.99 -0.61
C VAL A 147 2.57 16.33 0.60
N ASP A 148 2.28 17.61 0.79
CA ASP A 148 1.43 18.09 1.86
C ASP A 148 0.08 18.62 1.32
N ASN A 149 -1.02 18.35 2.02
CA ASN A 149 -2.40 18.62 1.58
C ASN A 149 -2.73 17.91 0.25
N LEU A 150 -2.69 16.57 0.26
CA LEU A 150 -2.99 15.73 -0.89
C LEU A 150 -4.42 15.17 -0.79
N SER A 151 -5.22 15.35 -1.83
CA SER A 151 -6.54 14.73 -1.99
C SER A 151 -6.58 13.82 -3.22
N ILE A 152 -6.97 12.55 -3.04
CA ILE A 152 -7.18 11.57 -4.10
C ILE A 152 -8.63 11.08 -3.99
N LEU A 153 -9.46 11.44 -4.96
CA LEU A 153 -10.91 11.27 -4.89
C LEU A 153 -11.44 10.58 -6.16
N ASN A 154 -12.18 9.49 -6.00
CA ASN A 154 -12.84 8.80 -7.11
C ASN A 154 -11.89 8.46 -8.29
N VAL A 155 -10.67 8.03 -7.99
CA VAL A 155 -9.70 7.58 -8.97
C VAL A 155 -9.75 6.06 -9.10
N LYS A 156 -9.77 5.55 -10.34
CA LYS A 156 -9.73 4.11 -10.63
C LYS A 156 -8.34 3.74 -11.14
N VAL A 157 -7.70 2.80 -10.49
CA VAL A 157 -6.38 2.29 -10.89
C VAL A 157 -6.49 0.81 -11.20
N ASP A 158 -6.02 0.42 -12.36
CA ASP A 158 -5.91 -0.98 -12.75
C ASP A 158 -4.51 -1.21 -13.33
N THR A 159 -3.61 -1.58 -12.45
CA THR A 159 -2.18 -1.70 -12.75
C THR A 159 -1.65 -3.06 -12.35
N ASN A 160 -0.41 -3.31 -12.69
CA ASN A 160 0.25 -4.56 -12.33
C ASN A 160 1.02 -4.46 -11.02
N ARG A 161 1.51 -3.29 -10.65
CA ARG A 161 2.33 -3.05 -9.46
C ARG A 161 1.72 -1.95 -8.58
N ASP A 162 2.46 -1.29 -7.68
CA ASP A 162 1.92 -0.31 -6.73
C ASP A 162 0.89 0.65 -7.35
N GLY A 163 -0.29 0.74 -6.73
CA GLY A 163 -1.33 1.67 -7.14
C GLY A 163 -1.04 3.08 -6.67
N PHE A 164 -1.26 3.37 -5.39
CA PHE A 164 -0.89 4.64 -4.74
C PHE A 164 0.19 4.41 -3.70
N ASP A 165 1.36 4.99 -3.94
CA ASP A 165 2.49 5.02 -3.03
C ASP A 165 2.60 6.43 -2.42
N ILE A 166 2.27 6.55 -1.13
CA ILE A 166 2.17 7.80 -0.38
C ILE A 166 3.28 7.83 0.66
N ASP A 167 4.36 8.52 0.33
CA ASP A 167 5.61 8.48 1.06
C ASP A 167 5.93 9.84 1.71
N CYS A 168 6.16 9.87 3.01
CA CYS A 168 6.52 11.10 3.73
C CYS A 168 5.51 12.24 3.56
N CYS A 169 4.22 11.94 3.44
CA CYS A 169 3.16 12.90 3.14
C CYS A 169 2.38 13.33 4.38
N LYS A 170 1.83 14.54 4.38
CA LYS A 170 1.05 15.08 5.48
C LYS A 170 -0.29 15.63 5.02
N ASN A 171 -1.35 15.42 5.83
CA ASN A 171 -2.72 15.81 5.53
C ASN A 171 -3.21 15.20 4.21
N VAL A 172 -3.33 13.87 4.18
CA VAL A 172 -3.74 13.12 2.98
C VAL A 172 -5.17 12.61 3.13
N ARG A 173 -5.95 12.72 2.06
CA ARG A 173 -7.30 12.18 1.94
C ARG A 173 -7.39 11.30 0.71
N ILE A 174 -7.68 10.00 0.89
CA ILE A 174 -7.91 9.05 -0.19
C ILE A 174 -9.31 8.49 0.00
N SER A 175 -10.20 8.72 -0.96
CA SER A 175 -11.57 8.23 -0.82
C SER A 175 -12.25 7.89 -2.13
N HIS A 176 -13.22 6.96 -2.06
CA HIS A 176 -14.02 6.50 -3.20
C HIS A 176 -13.19 5.93 -4.35
N CYS A 177 -12.00 5.40 -4.07
CA CYS A 177 -11.09 4.88 -5.08
C CYS A 177 -11.27 3.37 -5.28
N THR A 178 -11.07 2.92 -6.52
CA THR A 178 -10.93 1.50 -6.88
C THR A 178 -9.49 1.27 -7.32
N VAL A 179 -8.77 0.40 -6.62
CA VAL A 179 -7.35 0.16 -6.91
C VAL A 179 -7.06 -1.32 -7.03
N ASN A 180 -6.74 -1.77 -8.23
CA ASN A 180 -6.34 -3.13 -8.56
C ASN A 180 -4.83 -3.17 -8.84
N ALA A 181 -4.09 -4.00 -8.08
CA ALA A 181 -2.63 -4.11 -8.15
C ALA A 181 -2.18 -5.54 -7.81
N PRO A 182 -2.34 -6.52 -8.73
CA PRO A 182 -2.11 -7.93 -8.42
C PRO A 182 -0.68 -8.28 -8.00
N TRP A 183 0.32 -7.48 -8.37
CA TRP A 183 1.72 -7.80 -8.13
C TRP A 183 2.39 -6.95 -7.05
N ASP A 184 1.70 -5.95 -6.50
CA ASP A 184 2.17 -5.17 -5.37
C ASP A 184 0.99 -4.52 -4.62
N ASP A 185 1.26 -3.61 -3.70
CA ASP A 185 0.26 -3.02 -2.83
C ASP A 185 -0.67 -2.05 -3.60
N ALA A 186 -1.97 -2.11 -3.36
CA ALA A 186 -2.93 -1.22 -4.00
C ALA A 186 -2.82 0.22 -3.46
N ILE A 187 -2.85 0.38 -2.15
CA ILE A 187 -2.64 1.66 -1.46
C ILE A 187 -1.61 1.44 -0.37
N VAL A 188 -0.47 2.10 -0.47
CA VAL A 188 0.59 1.94 0.50
C VAL A 188 1.06 3.28 1.05
N LEU A 189 1.15 3.37 2.38
CA LEU A 189 1.76 4.49 3.08
C LEU A 189 3.19 4.12 3.41
N LYS A 190 4.13 5.00 3.08
CA LYS A 190 5.56 4.84 3.36
C LYS A 190 6.10 6.06 4.09
N ALA A 191 7.25 5.90 4.72
CA ALA A 191 8.00 6.98 5.35
C ALA A 191 9.49 6.73 5.12
N SER A 192 9.90 6.75 3.86
CA SER A 192 11.25 6.42 3.39
C SER A 192 12.28 7.51 3.76
N TYR A 193 13.55 7.23 3.51
CA TYR A 193 14.62 8.24 3.58
C TYR A 193 14.93 8.86 2.19
N GLY A 194 13.99 8.72 1.22
CA GLY A 194 14.16 9.22 -0.15
C GLY A 194 14.36 10.73 -0.28
N LEU A 195 13.88 11.49 0.71
CA LEU A 195 14.05 12.95 0.79
C LEU A 195 15.42 13.37 1.35
N GLY A 196 16.20 12.45 1.96
CA GLY A 196 17.47 12.75 2.62
C GLY A 196 17.33 13.23 4.07
N TYR A 197 16.13 13.21 4.61
CA TYR A 197 15.82 13.49 6.01
C TYR A 197 14.61 12.69 6.47
N PHE A 198 14.46 12.52 7.77
CA PHE A 198 13.29 11.84 8.35
C PHE A 198 12.06 12.73 8.23
N LYS A 199 11.00 12.21 7.64
CA LYS A 199 9.67 12.84 7.61
C LYS A 199 8.61 11.77 7.78
N ASP A 200 7.66 12.01 8.68
CA ASP A 200 6.56 11.10 8.94
C ASP A 200 5.50 11.19 7.82
N THR A 201 4.79 10.09 7.61
CA THR A 201 3.49 10.10 6.94
C THR A 201 2.42 10.23 8.00
N GLU A 202 1.73 11.38 8.03
CA GLU A 202 0.84 11.71 9.13
C GLU A 202 -0.46 12.42 8.70
N ASN A 203 -1.47 12.32 9.56
CA ASN A 203 -2.81 12.90 9.33
C ASN A 203 -3.45 12.37 8.03
N VAL A 204 -3.52 11.04 7.90
CA VAL A 204 -4.03 10.37 6.71
C VAL A 204 -5.41 9.76 6.98
N THR A 205 -6.34 9.93 6.04
CA THR A 205 -7.56 9.12 5.98
C THR A 205 -7.64 8.35 4.67
N ILE A 206 -7.97 7.05 4.76
CA ILE A 206 -8.32 6.20 3.61
C ILE A 206 -9.74 5.70 3.88
N SER A 207 -10.70 6.04 3.01
CA SER A 207 -12.09 5.65 3.21
C SER A 207 -12.82 5.30 1.93
N ASP A 208 -13.81 4.41 2.06
CA ASP A 208 -14.72 4.07 0.97
C ASP A 208 -13.97 3.57 -0.29
N CYS A 209 -12.88 2.82 -0.09
CA CYS A 209 -12.05 2.30 -1.15
C CYS A 209 -12.25 0.80 -1.37
N PHE A 210 -12.16 0.38 -2.62
CA PHE A 210 -12.07 -1.01 -3.03
C PHE A 210 -10.64 -1.33 -3.48
N VAL A 211 -10.02 -2.37 -2.89
CA VAL A 211 -8.67 -2.81 -3.25
C VAL A 211 -8.67 -4.28 -3.63
N SER A 212 -7.87 -4.65 -4.65
CA SER A 212 -7.90 -6.00 -5.19
C SER A 212 -6.63 -6.42 -5.93
N GLY A 213 -6.52 -7.75 -6.19
CA GLY A 213 -5.48 -8.37 -6.97
C GLY A 213 -6.04 -9.21 -8.13
N TYR A 214 -7.00 -8.68 -8.89
CA TYR A 214 -7.49 -9.26 -10.15
C TYR A 214 -6.46 -9.07 -11.27
N ASP A 215 -6.62 -9.82 -12.35
CA ASP A 215 -5.75 -9.71 -13.51
C ASP A 215 -5.76 -8.27 -14.04
N ARG A 216 -4.61 -7.82 -14.46
CA ARG A 216 -4.34 -6.47 -14.89
C ARG A 216 -5.23 -6.02 -16.05
N GLY A 217 -5.97 -4.93 -15.88
CA GLY A 217 -6.93 -4.39 -16.84
C GLY A 217 -8.34 -4.91 -16.67
N SER A 218 -8.52 -6.03 -15.96
CA SER A 218 -9.81 -6.73 -15.87
C SER A 218 -10.82 -6.06 -14.93
N VAL A 219 -10.37 -5.17 -14.08
CA VAL A 219 -11.27 -4.37 -13.23
C VAL A 219 -11.87 -3.22 -14.01
N LEU A 220 -11.07 -2.53 -14.83
CA LEU A 220 -11.57 -1.43 -15.67
C LEU A 220 -12.45 -1.89 -16.83
N ASP A 221 -12.21 -3.09 -17.38
CA ASP A 221 -13.06 -3.67 -18.42
C ASP A 221 -14.22 -4.50 -17.87
N CYS A 222 -14.33 -4.61 -16.53
CA CYS A 222 -15.37 -5.34 -15.80
C CYS A 222 -15.41 -6.86 -16.06
N THR A 223 -14.30 -7.48 -16.48
CA THR A 223 -14.21 -8.95 -16.68
C THR A 223 -13.79 -9.70 -15.42
N TRP A 224 -13.13 -9.03 -14.46
CA TRP A 224 -12.73 -9.58 -13.15
C TRP A 224 -11.95 -10.90 -13.25
N GLN A 225 -11.00 -10.97 -14.17
CA GLN A 225 -10.23 -12.17 -14.47
C GLN A 225 -9.27 -12.53 -13.33
N ARG A 226 -8.95 -13.85 -13.23
CA ARG A 226 -8.11 -14.43 -12.17
C ARG A 226 -7.05 -15.38 -12.73
N ASP A 227 -6.66 -15.21 -13.98
CA ASP A 227 -5.83 -16.16 -14.73
C ASP A 227 -4.35 -15.77 -14.79
N GLU A 228 -4.00 -14.48 -14.55
CA GLU A 228 -2.62 -14.03 -14.56
C GLU A 228 -1.78 -14.75 -13.50
N PRO A 229 -0.50 -15.04 -13.82
CA PRO A 229 0.44 -15.54 -12.85
C PRO A 229 0.51 -14.61 -11.64
N GLN A 230 0.66 -15.20 -10.48
CA GLN A 230 0.80 -14.51 -9.22
C GLN A 230 2.02 -13.58 -9.24
N ALA A 231 2.09 -12.66 -8.27
CA ALA A 231 3.22 -11.74 -8.12
C ALA A 231 4.56 -12.50 -8.28
N PRO A 232 5.48 -12.02 -9.12
CA PRO A 232 6.66 -12.79 -9.54
C PRO A 232 7.56 -13.23 -8.39
N ASP A 233 7.58 -12.48 -7.32
CA ASP A 233 8.50 -12.66 -6.20
C ASP A 233 7.97 -13.56 -5.08
N HIS A 234 6.65 -13.78 -4.92
CA HIS A 234 6.11 -14.44 -3.72
C HIS A 234 4.95 -15.41 -3.96
N GLY A 235 4.62 -15.71 -5.19
CA GLY A 235 3.65 -16.75 -5.52
C GLY A 235 2.18 -16.46 -5.21
N PHE A 236 1.82 -15.23 -4.75
CA PHE A 236 0.44 -14.83 -4.47
C PHE A 236 0.19 -13.40 -4.91
N VAL A 237 -1.04 -13.08 -5.29
CA VAL A 237 -1.46 -11.71 -5.57
C VAL A 237 -1.28 -10.82 -4.33
N THR A 238 -1.08 -9.52 -4.52
CA THR A 238 -0.88 -8.56 -3.42
C THR A 238 -2.10 -7.67 -3.22
N GLY A 239 -2.25 -6.56 -3.88
CA GLY A 239 -3.46 -5.75 -4.00
C GLY A 239 -4.09 -5.22 -2.70
N ARG A 240 -3.34 -5.00 -1.63
CA ARG A 240 -3.84 -4.64 -0.29
C ARG A 240 -3.64 -3.17 0.07
N ILE A 241 -4.17 -2.76 1.23
CA ILE A 241 -3.76 -1.53 1.93
C ILE A 241 -2.67 -1.89 2.94
N LYS A 242 -1.58 -1.11 2.94
CA LYS A 242 -0.41 -1.38 3.77
C LYS A 242 0.20 -0.09 4.33
N LEU A 243 0.77 -0.15 5.53
CA LEU A 243 1.72 0.80 6.08
C LEU A 243 3.11 0.14 6.09
N GLY A 244 4.09 0.79 5.50
CA GLY A 244 5.44 0.21 5.31
C GLY A 244 5.64 -0.26 3.87
N THR A 245 6.73 -0.93 3.51
CA THR A 245 7.83 -1.42 4.35
C THR A 245 8.82 -0.30 4.69
N GLU A 246 9.07 0.66 3.76
CA GLU A 246 9.94 1.81 4.01
C GLU A 246 9.37 2.64 5.16
N SER A 247 10.11 2.66 6.28
CA SER A 247 9.69 3.20 7.56
C SER A 247 10.85 3.82 8.35
N SER A 248 11.68 4.59 7.67
CA SER A 248 12.73 5.40 8.31
C SER A 248 12.12 6.54 9.11
N GLY A 249 11.16 7.27 8.55
CA GLY A 249 10.21 8.12 9.27
C GLY A 249 9.06 7.30 9.87
N GLY A 250 8.13 7.96 10.54
CA GLY A 250 7.02 7.32 11.24
C GLY A 250 5.69 7.37 10.49
N PHE A 251 4.72 6.66 11.06
CA PHE A 251 3.31 6.70 10.70
C PHE A 251 2.50 7.15 11.89
N LYS A 252 1.69 8.20 11.73
CA LYS A 252 1.01 8.80 12.86
C LYS A 252 -0.34 9.39 12.49
N ASN A 253 -1.30 9.20 13.39
CA ASN A 253 -2.64 9.77 13.24
C ASN A 253 -3.29 9.38 11.91
N ILE A 254 -3.52 8.06 11.71
CA ILE A 254 -4.03 7.48 10.48
C ILE A 254 -5.36 6.78 10.76
N ALA A 255 -6.36 7.04 9.92
CA ALA A 255 -7.65 6.37 9.94
C ALA A 255 -7.92 5.66 8.61
N ILE A 256 -8.28 4.36 8.66
CA ILE A 256 -8.70 3.57 7.50
C ILE A 256 -10.09 3.02 7.80
N THR A 257 -11.08 3.32 6.96
CA THR A 257 -12.46 2.91 7.23
C THR A 257 -13.27 2.64 5.96
N ASN A 258 -14.32 1.83 6.09
CA ASN A 258 -15.27 1.52 5.01
C ASN A 258 -14.60 0.98 3.74
N CYS A 259 -13.56 0.15 3.88
CA CYS A 259 -12.82 -0.39 2.73
C CYS A 259 -13.14 -1.86 2.48
N ILE A 260 -13.10 -2.25 1.22
CA ILE A 260 -13.29 -3.63 0.76
C ILE A 260 -11.98 -4.14 0.18
N PHE A 261 -11.55 -5.31 0.65
CA PHE A 261 -10.40 -6.07 0.14
C PHE A 261 -10.92 -7.32 -0.55
N GLU A 262 -10.55 -7.55 -1.78
CA GLU A 262 -11.00 -8.73 -2.50
C GLU A 262 -9.88 -9.37 -3.32
N ARG A 263 -9.72 -10.70 -3.19
CA ARG A 263 -8.65 -11.45 -3.88
C ARG A 263 -7.29 -10.77 -3.71
N CYS A 264 -6.88 -10.54 -2.47
CA CYS A 264 -5.62 -9.88 -2.18
C CYS A 264 -5.02 -10.37 -0.86
N ARG A 265 -3.88 -9.83 -0.46
CA ARG A 265 -3.37 -10.02 0.90
C ARG A 265 -4.20 -9.20 1.88
N GLY A 266 -4.15 -9.59 3.16
CA GLY A 266 -4.82 -8.84 4.23
C GLY A 266 -4.11 -7.53 4.57
N LEU A 267 -4.68 -6.84 5.54
CA LEU A 267 -4.13 -5.60 6.09
C LEU A 267 -2.74 -5.81 6.70
N ALA A 268 -1.78 -4.96 6.35
CA ALA A 268 -0.44 -5.01 6.92
C ALA A 268 -0.01 -3.66 7.51
N LEU A 269 0.48 -3.68 8.75
CA LEU A 269 1.09 -2.56 9.44
C LEU A 269 2.52 -2.94 9.81
N GLU A 270 3.49 -2.28 9.20
CA GLU A 270 4.89 -2.64 9.30
C GLU A 270 5.74 -1.41 9.63
N THR A 271 6.65 -1.53 10.59
CA THR A 271 7.73 -0.58 10.82
C THR A 271 9.00 -1.34 11.13
N VAL A 272 10.00 -1.19 10.27
CA VAL A 272 11.22 -2.04 10.28
C VAL A 272 12.52 -1.26 10.06
N ASP A 273 12.44 0.05 9.81
CA ASP A 273 13.61 0.87 9.50
C ASP A 273 13.87 1.98 10.55
N GLY A 274 13.23 1.90 11.71
CA GLY A 274 13.45 2.82 12.83
C GLY A 274 12.31 3.81 13.10
N GLY A 275 11.31 3.89 12.23
CA GLY A 275 10.16 4.78 12.39
C GLY A 275 9.20 4.36 13.51
N LYS A 276 8.39 5.31 13.97
CA LYS A 276 7.32 5.07 14.95
C LYS A 276 6.00 4.87 14.21
N LEU A 277 5.26 3.81 14.55
CA LEU A 277 3.91 3.57 14.05
C LEU A 277 2.96 3.70 15.25
N GLU A 278 2.17 4.76 15.29
CA GLU A 278 1.33 5.06 16.45
C GLU A 278 0.06 5.86 16.08
N ASP A 279 -0.96 5.76 16.94
CA ASP A 279 -2.22 6.48 16.78
C ASP A 279 -2.97 6.07 15.49
N ILE A 280 -3.19 4.77 15.32
CA ILE A 280 -3.83 4.17 14.14
C ILE A 280 -5.21 3.64 14.51
N VAL A 281 -6.22 4.00 13.72
CA VAL A 281 -7.59 3.47 13.83
C VAL A 281 -8.00 2.85 12.49
N ILE A 282 -8.44 1.59 12.53
CA ILE A 282 -8.93 0.87 11.35
C ILE A 282 -10.29 0.26 11.68
N SER A 283 -11.31 0.55 10.87
CA SER A 283 -12.67 0.09 11.17
C SER A 283 -13.54 -0.12 9.93
N ASN A 284 -14.60 -0.92 10.08
CA ASN A 284 -15.57 -1.19 9.02
C ASN A 284 -14.90 -1.75 7.75
N ILE A 285 -14.16 -2.84 7.89
CA ILE A 285 -13.45 -3.48 6.79
C ILE A 285 -14.12 -4.80 6.43
N THR A 286 -14.35 -5.00 5.14
CA THR A 286 -14.79 -6.29 4.61
C THR A 286 -13.69 -6.86 3.73
N MET A 287 -13.35 -8.13 3.95
CA MET A 287 -12.33 -8.86 3.20
C MET A 287 -12.89 -10.16 2.63
N ARG A 288 -12.51 -10.51 1.40
CA ARG A 288 -12.89 -11.78 0.75
C ARG A 288 -11.74 -12.34 -0.08
N ASP A 289 -11.59 -13.68 -0.03
CA ASP A 289 -10.55 -14.41 -0.77
C ASP A 289 -9.13 -13.89 -0.41
N ILE A 290 -8.85 -13.84 0.90
CA ILE A 290 -7.58 -13.34 1.41
C ILE A 290 -6.52 -14.43 1.36
N VAL A 291 -5.48 -14.19 0.57
CA VAL A 291 -4.44 -15.17 0.22
C VAL A 291 -3.22 -15.16 1.15
N ASN A 292 -3.28 -14.38 2.21
CA ASN A 292 -2.22 -14.23 3.22
C ASN A 292 -2.86 -13.96 4.60
N ALA A 293 -2.11 -13.51 5.59
CA ALA A 293 -2.65 -13.15 6.90
C ALA A 293 -3.71 -12.04 6.78
N PRO A 294 -4.93 -12.23 7.31
CA PRO A 294 -5.95 -11.17 7.33
C PRO A 294 -5.47 -9.89 8.04
N ILE A 295 -4.76 -10.05 9.16
CA ILE A 295 -4.19 -8.95 9.95
C ILE A 295 -2.73 -9.29 10.23
N PHE A 296 -1.82 -8.41 9.80
CA PHE A 296 -0.38 -8.55 9.98
C PHE A 296 0.20 -7.27 10.58
N LEU A 297 0.66 -7.33 11.83
CA LEU A 297 1.38 -6.26 12.52
C LEU A 297 2.83 -6.71 12.73
N ARG A 298 3.79 -5.96 12.20
CA ARG A 298 5.22 -6.28 12.31
C ARG A 298 6.06 -5.08 12.72
N LEU A 299 6.69 -5.16 13.88
CA LEU A 299 7.85 -4.36 14.26
C LEU A 299 9.11 -5.18 14.00
N GLY A 300 10.07 -4.64 13.25
CA GLY A 300 11.31 -5.33 12.89
C GLY A 300 12.53 -4.43 12.90
N ALA A 301 13.66 -4.95 12.43
CA ALA A 301 14.95 -4.26 12.40
C ALA A 301 15.69 -4.46 11.07
N ARG A 302 15.01 -4.26 9.94
CA ARG A 302 15.65 -4.25 8.59
C ARG A 302 16.66 -3.11 8.49
N MET A 303 16.32 -1.97 9.06
CA MET A 303 17.20 -0.82 9.26
C MET A 303 17.77 -0.22 7.96
N ARG A 304 16.94 -0.10 6.93
CA ARG A 304 17.27 0.71 5.73
C ARG A 304 17.18 2.21 6.06
N SER A 305 18.03 2.66 6.97
CA SER A 305 18.08 4.04 7.50
C SER A 305 19.53 4.45 7.76
N PRO A 306 19.81 5.75 7.96
CA PRO A 306 21.15 6.21 8.35
C PRO A 306 21.70 5.49 9.56
N GLN A 307 23.02 5.32 9.60
CA GLN A 307 23.69 4.66 10.72
C GLN A 307 23.36 5.36 12.05
N GLY A 308 23.10 4.58 13.09
CA GLY A 308 22.73 5.08 14.42
C GLY A 308 21.24 5.28 14.62
N THR A 309 20.40 5.06 13.60
CA THR A 309 18.94 5.05 13.79
C THR A 309 18.56 3.91 14.75
N PRO A 310 17.79 4.16 15.81
CA PRO A 310 17.32 3.09 16.71
C PRO A 310 16.23 2.26 16.05
N VAL A 311 15.95 1.08 16.59
CA VAL A 311 14.75 0.30 16.24
C VAL A 311 13.52 1.14 16.55
N GLY A 312 12.51 1.08 15.68
CA GLY A 312 11.26 1.82 15.81
C GLY A 312 10.36 1.36 16.96
N THR A 313 9.16 1.91 17.01
CA THR A 313 8.12 1.52 17.97
C THR A 313 6.78 1.33 17.28
N MET A 314 5.93 0.45 17.80
CA MET A 314 4.58 0.24 17.31
C MET A 314 3.61 0.18 18.49
N LYS A 315 2.65 1.12 18.57
CA LYS A 315 1.72 1.20 19.70
C LYS A 315 0.48 2.04 19.42
N ARG A 316 -0.53 1.87 20.28
CA ARG A 316 -1.81 2.58 20.22
C ARG A 316 -2.53 2.37 18.89
N ILE A 317 -2.88 1.09 18.64
CA ILE A 317 -3.55 0.64 17.42
C ILE A 317 -4.92 0.09 17.81
N LEU A 318 -5.97 0.59 17.17
CA LEU A 318 -7.32 0.05 17.28
C LEU A 318 -7.78 -0.48 15.92
N ILE A 319 -8.15 -1.77 15.86
CA ILE A 319 -8.76 -2.40 14.68
C ILE A 319 -10.11 -2.97 15.10
N SER A 320 -11.19 -2.55 14.44
CA SER A 320 -12.54 -2.97 14.84
C SER A 320 -13.50 -3.13 13.66
N HIS A 321 -14.58 -3.90 13.88
CA HIS A 321 -15.63 -4.13 12.88
C HIS A 321 -15.06 -4.66 11.56
N VAL A 322 -14.39 -5.83 11.64
CA VAL A 322 -13.76 -6.47 10.48
C VAL A 322 -14.43 -7.82 10.19
N ASN A 323 -14.91 -7.99 8.96
CA ASN A 323 -15.41 -9.27 8.46
C ASN A 323 -14.47 -9.83 7.40
N VAL A 324 -14.01 -11.06 7.57
CA VAL A 324 -13.10 -11.75 6.65
C VAL A 324 -13.74 -13.05 6.20
N PHE A 325 -13.91 -13.24 4.91
CA PHE A 325 -14.46 -14.44 4.29
C PHE A 325 -13.43 -15.14 3.42
N ASN A 326 -13.33 -16.48 3.56
CA ASN A 326 -12.42 -17.32 2.80
C ASN A 326 -10.96 -16.87 2.94
N ALA A 327 -10.47 -16.81 4.19
CA ALA A 327 -9.07 -16.50 4.48
C ALA A 327 -8.18 -17.75 4.41
N ASP A 328 -7.01 -17.62 3.79
CA ASP A 328 -5.96 -18.63 3.86
C ASP A 328 -5.61 -18.92 5.33
N SER A 329 -5.43 -20.19 5.66
CA SER A 329 -5.15 -20.62 7.03
C SER A 329 -3.67 -20.82 7.33
N ARG A 330 -2.80 -20.79 6.34
CA ARG A 330 -1.36 -21.03 6.51
C ARG A 330 -0.73 -20.01 7.46
N TYR A 331 -1.12 -18.75 7.30
CA TYR A 331 -0.53 -17.65 8.06
C TYR A 331 -1.41 -17.17 9.20
N SER A 332 -2.73 -17.44 9.17
CA SER A 332 -3.69 -16.89 10.13
C SER A 332 -3.49 -15.38 10.33
N SER A 333 -3.63 -14.83 11.54
CA SER A 333 -3.27 -13.44 11.81
C SER A 333 -2.03 -13.37 12.72
N ILE A 334 -1.21 -12.32 12.55
CA ILE A 334 0.10 -12.23 13.23
C ILE A 334 0.27 -10.85 13.85
N ILE A 335 0.70 -10.82 15.12
CA ILE A 335 1.18 -9.61 15.81
C ILE A 335 2.57 -9.95 16.33
N SER A 336 3.62 -9.43 15.72
CA SER A 336 5.00 -9.81 16.05
C SER A 336 5.94 -8.61 16.12
N GLY A 337 6.36 -8.27 17.34
CA GLY A 337 7.56 -7.49 17.59
C GLY A 337 8.83 -8.32 17.37
N ILE A 338 9.94 -7.88 17.99
CA ILE A 338 11.23 -8.57 18.01
C ILE A 338 11.80 -8.56 19.42
N PRO A 339 12.80 -9.41 19.76
CA PRO A 339 13.45 -9.37 21.06
C PRO A 339 13.94 -7.97 21.42
N GLY A 340 13.50 -7.46 22.56
CA GLY A 340 13.84 -6.13 23.06
C GLY A 340 13.06 -4.96 22.45
N ALA A 341 12.16 -5.19 21.48
CA ALA A 341 11.26 -4.16 20.95
C ALA A 341 9.84 -4.72 20.78
N LEU A 342 8.97 -4.35 21.71
CA LEU A 342 7.60 -4.88 21.81
C LEU A 342 6.62 -4.05 20.99
N ILE A 343 5.59 -4.72 20.47
CA ILE A 343 4.36 -4.05 20.01
C ILE A 343 3.46 -3.85 21.22
N GLU A 344 2.93 -2.64 21.43
CA GLU A 344 2.21 -2.28 22.64
C GLU A 344 0.84 -1.66 22.35
N ASP A 345 -0.08 -1.82 23.32
CA ASP A 345 -1.37 -1.11 23.30
C ASP A 345 -2.19 -1.34 22.01
N VAL A 346 -2.42 -2.61 21.66
CA VAL A 346 -3.25 -2.98 20.50
C VAL A 346 -4.59 -3.52 20.97
N THR A 347 -5.66 -2.99 20.41
CA THR A 347 -7.03 -3.50 20.62
C THR A 347 -7.62 -3.99 19.30
N LEU A 348 -8.10 -5.24 19.30
CA LEU A 348 -8.84 -5.86 18.21
C LEU A 348 -10.25 -6.16 18.72
N SER A 349 -11.30 -5.58 18.09
CA SER A 349 -12.67 -5.79 18.56
C SER A 349 -13.68 -5.99 17.41
N ASP A 350 -14.72 -6.74 17.70
CA ASP A 350 -15.82 -6.97 16.75
C ASP A 350 -15.33 -7.53 15.40
N ILE A 351 -14.61 -8.65 15.45
CA ILE A 351 -13.95 -9.25 14.28
C ILE A 351 -14.52 -10.66 14.02
N HIS A 352 -14.90 -10.93 12.78
CA HIS A 352 -15.30 -12.25 12.29
C HIS A 352 -14.34 -12.72 11.21
N ILE A 353 -13.75 -13.91 11.38
CA ILE A 353 -12.83 -14.48 10.40
C ILE A 353 -13.27 -15.91 10.05
N TYR A 354 -13.58 -16.11 8.77
CA TYR A 354 -13.90 -17.42 8.18
C TYR A 354 -12.66 -17.95 7.45
N HIS A 355 -11.96 -18.87 8.09
CA HIS A 355 -10.75 -19.50 7.60
C HIS A 355 -11.05 -20.78 6.82
N GLN A 356 -10.21 -21.15 5.87
CA GLN A 356 -10.29 -22.42 5.15
C GLN A 356 -9.99 -23.62 6.06
N GLY A 357 -9.13 -23.48 7.08
CA GLY A 357 -8.70 -24.55 7.98
C GLY A 357 -7.80 -25.58 7.28
N GLY A 358 -7.76 -26.81 7.85
CA GLY A 358 -7.11 -27.98 7.24
C GLY A 358 -5.71 -28.29 7.73
N TYR A 359 -5.22 -27.64 8.78
CA TYR A 359 -3.93 -27.91 9.41
C TYR A 359 -4.08 -28.91 10.58
N THR A 360 -2.98 -29.59 10.91
CA THR A 360 -2.93 -30.67 11.92
C THR A 360 -2.46 -30.14 13.28
N GLU A 361 -2.59 -30.97 14.32
CA GLU A 361 -2.01 -30.70 15.64
C GLU A 361 -0.48 -30.56 15.58
N ALA A 362 0.18 -31.32 14.69
CA ALA A 362 1.63 -31.22 14.48
C ALA A 362 2.08 -29.85 13.98
N ASP A 363 1.26 -29.19 13.16
CA ASP A 363 1.53 -27.82 12.69
C ASP A 363 1.47 -26.82 13.86
N GLY A 364 0.72 -27.12 14.92
CA GLY A 364 0.64 -26.33 16.15
C GLY A 364 1.92 -26.37 17.00
N LEU A 365 2.84 -27.28 16.72
CA LEU A 365 4.13 -27.42 17.42
C LEU A 365 5.28 -26.71 16.71
N LEU A 366 5.03 -26.09 15.56
CA LEU A 366 6.05 -25.35 14.81
C LEU A 366 6.52 -24.11 15.59
N THR A 367 7.80 -23.79 15.46
CA THR A 367 8.39 -22.58 16.04
C THR A 367 8.82 -21.64 14.91
N PRO A 368 8.07 -20.58 14.64
CA PRO A 368 8.44 -19.60 13.61
C PRO A 368 9.78 -18.92 13.94
N PRO A 369 10.68 -18.71 12.94
CA PRO A 369 11.94 -18.01 13.15
C PRO A 369 11.72 -16.54 13.51
N GLU A 370 12.71 -15.89 14.14
CA GLU A 370 12.62 -14.45 14.50
C GLU A 370 12.59 -13.51 13.29
N GLN A 371 13.47 -13.72 12.35
CA GLN A 371 13.52 -12.95 11.09
C GLN A 371 13.51 -11.42 11.29
N GLU A 372 14.28 -10.92 12.25
CA GLU A 372 14.26 -9.51 12.67
C GLU A 372 14.61 -8.53 11.53
N LYS A 373 15.53 -8.95 10.64
CA LYS A 373 16.16 -8.09 9.62
C LYS A 373 15.68 -8.32 8.20
N VAL A 374 14.78 -9.29 8.00
CA VAL A 374 14.28 -9.62 6.66
C VAL A 374 13.14 -8.69 6.24
N TYR A 375 12.78 -8.77 4.97
CA TYR A 375 11.58 -8.11 4.43
C TYR A 375 10.33 -8.64 5.15
N PRO A 376 9.49 -7.76 5.73
CA PRO A 376 8.38 -8.18 6.57
C PRO A 376 7.17 -8.64 5.74
N GLU A 377 6.97 -9.93 5.69
CA GLU A 377 5.78 -10.57 5.12
C GLU A 377 5.46 -11.85 5.91
N PRO A 378 4.20 -12.26 6.04
CA PRO A 378 3.84 -13.48 6.78
C PRO A 378 4.60 -14.73 6.35
N TRP A 379 4.94 -14.88 5.08
CA TRP A 379 5.69 -16.04 4.56
C TRP A 379 7.07 -16.22 5.19
N MET A 380 7.68 -15.15 5.74
CA MET A 380 8.98 -15.23 6.40
C MET A 380 8.98 -16.14 7.65
N PHE A 381 7.81 -16.33 8.23
CA PHE A 381 7.62 -17.20 9.39
C PHE A 381 7.33 -18.67 9.05
N GLY A 382 7.08 -18.99 7.78
CA GLY A 382 6.60 -20.30 7.36
C GLY A 382 5.14 -20.52 7.74
N THR A 383 4.74 -21.76 7.95
CA THR A 383 3.40 -22.07 8.48
C THR A 383 3.31 -21.65 9.93
N ILE A 384 2.28 -20.91 10.28
CA ILE A 384 2.05 -20.38 11.63
C ILE A 384 1.44 -21.47 12.54
N PRO A 385 1.91 -21.63 13.79
CA PRO A 385 1.41 -22.65 14.72
C PRO A 385 0.02 -22.35 15.30
N ALA A 386 -0.53 -21.17 15.08
CA ALA A 386 -1.85 -20.75 15.55
C ALA A 386 -2.87 -20.75 14.44
N LYS A 387 -4.11 -21.20 14.68
CA LYS A 387 -5.20 -21.09 13.71
C LYS A 387 -5.91 -19.74 13.76
N GLY A 388 -5.85 -18.98 14.85
CA GLY A 388 -6.42 -17.65 15.00
C GLY A 388 -5.35 -16.56 14.95
N PHE A 389 -4.60 -16.39 16.04
CA PHE A 389 -3.52 -15.39 16.13
C PHE A 389 -2.22 -15.98 16.67
N TYR A 390 -1.12 -15.65 16.00
CA TYR A 390 0.24 -15.80 16.52
C TYR A 390 0.71 -14.46 17.06
N ILE A 391 1.04 -14.39 18.36
CA ILE A 391 1.30 -13.14 19.10
C ILE A 391 2.65 -13.26 19.79
N ARG A 392 3.64 -12.46 19.36
CA ARG A 392 5.01 -12.55 19.87
C ARG A 392 5.64 -11.19 20.10
N HIS A 393 6.44 -11.05 21.20
CA HIS A 393 7.10 -9.81 21.59
C HIS A 393 6.11 -8.65 21.68
N VAL A 394 5.16 -8.76 22.59
CA VAL A 394 4.05 -7.82 22.74
C VAL A 394 3.72 -7.51 24.19
N ARG A 395 3.09 -6.36 24.43
CA ARG A 395 2.53 -6.00 25.72
C ARG A 395 1.19 -5.27 25.57
N ASN A 396 0.25 -5.56 26.47
CA ASN A 396 -1.07 -4.93 26.54
C ASN A 396 -1.87 -5.07 25.23
N ILE A 397 -2.21 -6.33 24.90
CA ILE A 397 -3.04 -6.65 23.72
C ILE A 397 -4.44 -7.08 24.20
N THR A 398 -5.48 -6.54 23.59
CA THR A 398 -6.87 -6.94 23.87
C THR A 398 -7.52 -7.47 22.60
N LEU A 399 -8.10 -8.68 22.68
CA LEU A 399 -9.02 -9.22 21.69
C LEU A 399 -10.40 -9.32 22.35
N ASP A 400 -11.38 -8.59 21.82
CA ASP A 400 -12.74 -8.54 22.37
C ASP A 400 -13.79 -8.77 21.28
N ASN A 401 -14.73 -9.69 21.52
CA ASN A 401 -15.76 -10.06 20.55
C ASN A 401 -15.15 -10.51 19.20
N VAL A 402 -14.23 -11.51 19.24
CA VAL A 402 -13.61 -12.06 18.03
C VAL A 402 -14.14 -13.47 17.77
N ASN A 403 -14.68 -13.69 16.59
CA ASN A 403 -15.37 -14.90 16.18
C ASN A 403 -14.59 -15.58 15.03
N PHE A 404 -14.18 -16.83 15.26
CA PHE A 404 -13.46 -17.64 14.27
C PHE A 404 -14.37 -18.75 13.74
N HIS A 405 -14.33 -18.96 12.44
CA HIS A 405 -15.01 -20.04 11.75
C HIS A 405 -14.04 -20.78 10.84
N TYR A 406 -14.17 -22.11 10.75
CA TYR A 406 -13.30 -22.95 9.95
C TYR A 406 -14.12 -23.80 8.99
N GLU A 407 -13.84 -23.73 7.69
CA GLU A 407 -14.47 -24.59 6.68
C GLU A 407 -14.07 -26.06 6.88
N LYS A 408 -12.80 -26.29 7.16
CA LYS A 408 -12.22 -27.62 7.49
C LYS A 408 -11.70 -27.61 8.90
N ALA A 409 -11.77 -28.73 9.58
CA ALA A 409 -11.15 -28.87 10.90
C ALA A 409 -9.67 -28.44 10.89
N ASP A 410 -9.26 -27.69 11.90
CA ASP A 410 -7.88 -27.23 12.07
C ASP A 410 -7.42 -27.61 13.49
N GLY A 411 -6.40 -28.47 13.59
CA GLY A 411 -5.91 -29.02 14.86
C GLY A 411 -4.98 -28.10 15.63
N ARG A 412 -4.56 -26.97 15.07
CA ARG A 412 -3.68 -26.02 15.77
C ARG A 412 -4.43 -25.34 16.92
N PRO A 413 -3.72 -24.89 17.98
CA PRO A 413 -4.31 -24.03 19.01
C PRO A 413 -4.83 -22.71 18.41
N LEU A 414 -5.86 -22.14 19.05
CA LEU A 414 -6.44 -20.87 18.58
C LEU A 414 -5.45 -19.71 18.68
N PHE A 415 -4.78 -19.61 19.81
CA PHE A 415 -3.76 -18.61 20.08
C PHE A 415 -2.44 -19.28 20.45
N VAL A 416 -1.35 -18.74 19.91
CA VAL A 416 0.01 -19.08 20.35
C VAL A 416 0.70 -17.77 20.72
N THR A 417 1.21 -17.70 21.95
CA THR A 417 1.89 -16.52 22.49
C THR A 417 3.32 -16.85 22.86
N ASP A 418 4.25 -15.93 22.59
CA ASP A 418 5.66 -16.05 22.93
C ASP A 418 6.20 -14.67 23.32
N ASP A 419 6.87 -14.53 24.46
CA ASP A 419 7.29 -13.25 25.03
C ASP A 419 6.17 -12.20 24.99
N ALA A 420 5.04 -12.54 25.61
CA ALA A 420 3.81 -11.74 25.56
C ALA A 420 3.29 -11.50 26.98
N SER A 421 2.95 -10.26 27.30
CA SER A 421 2.41 -9.88 28.61
C SER A 421 1.14 -9.04 28.47
N ASP A 422 0.29 -9.11 29.51
CA ASP A 422 -0.97 -8.36 29.59
C ASP A 422 -1.91 -8.63 28.40
N ILE A 423 -2.06 -9.89 28.01
CA ILE A 423 -3.00 -10.31 26.96
C ILE A 423 -4.38 -10.53 27.56
N ARG A 424 -5.40 -9.91 26.96
CA ARG A 424 -6.80 -10.05 27.37
C ARG A 424 -7.62 -10.62 26.24
N TYR A 425 -8.28 -11.75 26.51
CA TYR A 425 -9.25 -12.36 25.62
C TYR A 425 -10.65 -12.22 26.25
N ARG A 426 -11.60 -11.62 25.51
CA ARG A 426 -12.98 -11.44 25.94
C ARG A 426 -13.93 -11.83 24.83
N ASN A 427 -15.00 -12.53 25.15
CA ASN A 427 -16.08 -12.87 24.19
C ASN A 427 -15.53 -13.52 22.91
N ILE A 428 -14.62 -14.50 23.04
CA ILE A 428 -14.04 -15.21 21.90
C ILE A 428 -14.90 -16.44 21.58
N THR A 429 -15.23 -16.64 20.31
CA THR A 429 -15.95 -17.85 19.87
C THR A 429 -15.21 -18.58 18.74
N VAL A 430 -15.39 -19.89 18.69
CA VAL A 430 -14.93 -20.76 17.60
C VAL A 430 -16.12 -21.60 17.14
N ASP A 431 -16.50 -21.48 15.89
CA ASP A 431 -17.67 -22.15 15.31
C ASP A 431 -18.94 -22.01 16.17
N GLY A 432 -19.15 -20.78 16.67
CA GLY A 432 -20.31 -20.42 17.51
C GLY A 432 -20.23 -20.92 18.97
N LYS A 433 -19.15 -21.54 19.38
CA LYS A 433 -18.92 -21.98 20.77
C LYS A 433 -17.97 -21.03 21.48
N GLU A 434 -18.29 -20.69 22.73
CA GLU A 434 -17.42 -19.86 23.55
C GLU A 434 -16.07 -20.54 23.77
N PHE A 435 -14.99 -19.79 23.58
CA PHE A 435 -13.62 -20.21 23.81
C PHE A 435 -13.20 -19.82 25.23
N ASN A 436 -13.00 -20.81 26.08
CA ASN A 436 -12.52 -20.61 27.46
C ASN A 436 -10.99 -20.64 27.49
N THR A 437 -10.36 -19.56 27.90
CA THR A 437 -8.90 -19.42 28.04
C THR A 437 -8.31 -20.22 29.20
N ALA A 438 -9.13 -20.97 29.96
CA ALA A 438 -8.71 -21.78 31.13
C ALA A 438 -8.26 -23.23 30.77
N ASN A 439 -8.12 -23.57 29.49
CA ASN A 439 -7.64 -24.86 29.02
C ASN A 439 -6.29 -24.74 28.31
#